data_dead36a47485dcc8b989032d465e47a3
#
_entry.id   dead36a47485dcc8b989032d465e47a3
#
_cell.length_a   1.000
_cell.length_b   1.000
_cell.length_c   1.000
_cell.angle_alpha   90.00
_cell.angle_beta   90.00
_cell.angle_gamma   90.00
#
_symmetry.space_group_name_H-M   'P 1'
#
loop_
_entity.id
_entity.type
_entity.pdbx_description
1 polymer ?
#
loop_
_entity_poly.entity_id
_entity_poly.type
_entity_poly.pdbx_seq_one_letter_code
_entity_poly.pdbx_strand_id
1 'polypeptide(L)'
;MAYSSIVSLISNNYIFIDLPYYANVGDTLIWKGTEDLLKRITCNCLLRASWQTFQYPDLEEDIVILMMGGGNWGDLYEPHNVLRRNVVQCYPNNRIIILPQTIYYEGARNARSDANIFRKHKKLTICARDKYSYRFLKAYGFGNDIRLVPDMAFCINVEELKLYTKPTLNKDLLFKRIDKEKTDTHIIDHISKDYDINDWPLYGEEDSQLTYLYGLIELKKWKEADDYAVNTYLPNRVKVGVELISQYNKVISNRLHGAILSILLDKEVYIIDNSYGKNSQYFKTWLTGVKKVHLLSTSHSLNLDRKIRFFIYYILSMVDRIIGGKSE
;
A
#
# COMPACT_ATOMS: atom_id res chain seq x y z
N MET A 1 13.40 -9.54 10.72
CA MET A 1 12.33 -10.26 11.45
C MET A 1 10.93 -10.03 10.89
N ALA A 2 10.43 -8.82 10.66
CA ALA A 2 9.03 -8.64 10.23
C ALA A 2 8.70 -9.28 8.87
N TYR A 3 9.56 -9.11 7.86
CA TYR A 3 9.35 -9.69 6.53
C TYR A 3 9.62 -11.20 6.47
N SER A 4 10.47 -11.74 7.34
CA SER A 4 10.70 -13.19 7.42
C SER A 4 9.43 -13.95 7.77
N SER A 5 8.51 -13.33 8.49
CA SER A 5 7.20 -13.91 8.82
C SER A 5 6.27 -14.03 7.60
N ILE A 6 6.46 -13.23 6.55
CA ILE A 6 5.74 -13.38 5.27
C ILE A 6 6.45 -14.44 4.42
N VAL A 7 7.77 -14.34 4.27
CA VAL A 7 8.57 -15.26 3.46
C VAL A 7 8.34 -16.71 3.89
N SER A 8 8.30 -17.00 5.19
CA SER A 8 8.06 -18.34 5.71
C SER A 8 6.69 -18.95 5.37
N LEU A 9 5.74 -18.13 4.91
CA LEU A 9 4.42 -18.60 4.46
C LEU A 9 4.40 -18.98 2.97
N ILE A 10 5.40 -18.52 2.21
CA ILE A 10 5.52 -18.83 0.77
C ILE A 10 6.38 -20.09 0.64
N SER A 11 5.76 -21.22 0.85
CA SER A 11 6.43 -22.55 0.87
C SER A 11 6.43 -23.27 -0.48
N ASN A 12 5.63 -22.78 -1.44
CA ASN A 12 5.46 -23.35 -2.77
C ASN A 12 5.45 -22.25 -3.83
N ASN A 13 5.33 -22.67 -5.10
CA ASN A 13 5.11 -21.72 -6.19
C ASN A 13 3.90 -20.83 -5.91
N TYR A 14 3.90 -19.65 -6.45
CA TYR A 14 2.89 -18.64 -6.12
C TYR A 14 2.44 -17.85 -7.35
N ILE A 15 1.29 -17.20 -7.21
CA ILE A 15 0.86 -16.13 -8.09
C ILE A 15 0.88 -14.81 -7.32
N PHE A 16 1.13 -13.69 -8.00
CA PHE A 16 1.15 -12.36 -7.41
C PHE A 16 0.19 -11.43 -8.15
N ILE A 17 -0.88 -11.02 -7.48
CA ILE A 17 -2.02 -10.34 -8.10
C ILE A 17 -2.35 -9.01 -7.42
N ASP A 18 -3.27 -8.25 -8.02
CA ASP A 18 -3.67 -6.89 -7.65
C ASP A 18 -2.58 -5.85 -7.93
N LEU A 19 -1.75 -6.08 -8.96
CA LEU A 19 -0.65 -5.20 -9.34
C LEU A 19 -1.14 -3.85 -9.85
N PRO A 20 -0.39 -2.75 -9.56
CA PRO A 20 -0.83 -1.38 -9.83
C PRO A 20 -0.55 -0.96 -11.27
N TYR A 21 -1.37 -1.39 -12.24
CA TYR A 21 -1.28 -0.98 -13.64
C TYR A 21 -1.97 0.37 -13.85
N TYR A 22 -1.53 1.38 -13.11
CA TYR A 22 -2.04 2.76 -13.16
C TYR A 22 -0.97 3.75 -12.70
N ALA A 23 -1.16 5.04 -13.05
CA ALA A 23 -0.18 6.11 -12.82
C ALA A 23 -0.04 6.49 -11.34
N ASN A 24 0.56 5.63 -10.52
CA ASN A 24 0.90 5.94 -9.13
C ASN A 24 2.28 5.36 -8.78
N VAL A 25 3.30 6.21 -8.79
CA VAL A 25 4.67 5.83 -8.40
C VAL A 25 4.71 5.24 -6.99
N GLY A 26 3.90 5.74 -6.06
CA GLY A 26 3.88 5.21 -4.69
C GLY A 26 3.53 3.74 -4.61
N ASP A 27 2.51 3.31 -5.36
CA ASP A 27 2.10 1.91 -5.38
C ASP A 27 3.10 1.05 -6.19
N THR A 28 3.77 1.61 -7.21
CA THR A 28 4.87 0.89 -7.88
C THR A 28 6.08 0.67 -6.99
N LEU A 29 6.34 1.55 -5.99
CA LEU A 29 7.38 1.31 -4.98
C LEU A 29 7.03 0.13 -4.07
N ILE A 30 5.77 -0.04 -3.68
CA ILE A 30 5.32 -1.22 -2.94
C ILE A 30 5.55 -2.48 -3.76
N TRP A 31 5.16 -2.44 -5.04
CA TRP A 31 5.36 -3.55 -5.97
C TRP A 31 6.85 -3.89 -6.13
N LYS A 32 7.71 -2.89 -6.42
CA LYS A 32 9.16 -3.09 -6.52
C LYS A 32 9.75 -3.71 -5.25
N GLY A 33 9.39 -3.20 -4.07
CA GLY A 33 9.86 -3.76 -2.80
C GLY A 33 9.39 -5.20 -2.58
N THR A 34 8.16 -5.53 -3.01
CA THR A 34 7.67 -6.90 -2.98
C THR A 34 8.48 -7.80 -3.91
N GLU A 35 8.72 -7.40 -5.16
CA GLU A 35 9.55 -8.16 -6.10
C GLU A 35 10.97 -8.39 -5.56
N ASP A 36 11.58 -7.37 -4.96
CA ASP A 36 12.93 -7.49 -4.38
C ASP A 36 12.97 -8.43 -3.16
N LEU A 37 11.89 -8.50 -2.38
CA LEU A 37 11.76 -9.50 -1.33
C LEU A 37 11.62 -10.91 -1.93
N LEU A 38 10.76 -11.06 -2.96
CA LEU A 38 10.47 -12.34 -3.59
C LEU A 38 11.67 -12.93 -4.34
N LYS A 39 12.61 -12.12 -4.82
CA LYS A 39 13.90 -12.61 -5.38
C LYS A 39 14.74 -13.41 -4.36
N ARG A 40 14.42 -13.32 -3.07
CA ARG A 40 15.17 -13.99 -1.99
C ARG A 40 14.60 -15.37 -1.64
N ILE A 41 13.54 -15.79 -2.29
CA ILE A 41 12.93 -17.11 -2.11
C ILE A 41 13.19 -18.02 -3.32
N THR A 42 13.12 -19.31 -3.11
CA THR A 42 13.38 -20.32 -4.17
C THR A 42 12.12 -20.68 -4.96
N CYS A 43 10.95 -20.28 -4.49
CA CYS A 43 9.67 -20.57 -5.15
C CYS A 43 9.48 -19.70 -6.40
N ASN A 44 8.85 -20.24 -7.43
CA ASN A 44 8.62 -19.54 -8.69
C ASN A 44 7.29 -18.78 -8.67
N CYS A 45 7.29 -17.58 -9.26
CA CYS A 45 6.06 -16.87 -9.57
C CYS A 45 5.49 -17.36 -10.89
N LEU A 46 4.32 -18.00 -10.85
CA LEU A 46 3.67 -18.58 -12.01
C LEU A 46 2.84 -17.57 -12.82
N LEU A 47 2.31 -16.56 -12.13
CA LEU A 47 1.49 -15.53 -12.74
C LEU A 47 1.66 -14.21 -12.00
N ARG A 48 1.76 -13.10 -12.75
CA ARG A 48 1.59 -11.73 -12.27
C ARG A 48 0.40 -11.11 -12.98
N ALA A 49 -0.51 -10.48 -12.23
CA ALA A 49 -1.69 -9.87 -12.84
C ALA A 49 -2.18 -8.67 -12.02
N SER A 50 -2.79 -7.71 -12.70
CA SER A 50 -3.60 -6.66 -12.07
C SER A 50 -5.02 -7.15 -11.81
N TRP A 51 -5.85 -6.33 -11.14
CA TRP A 51 -7.28 -6.61 -11.03
C TRP A 51 -8.00 -6.61 -12.40
N GLN A 52 -7.41 -6.00 -13.43
CA GLN A 52 -7.95 -5.93 -14.80
C GLN A 52 -7.57 -7.16 -15.63
N THR A 53 -6.40 -7.75 -15.38
CA THR A 53 -5.86 -8.85 -16.19
C THR A 53 -6.04 -10.22 -15.53
N PHE A 54 -6.42 -10.29 -14.25
CA PHE A 54 -6.61 -11.54 -13.54
C PHE A 54 -7.89 -12.27 -13.96
N GLN A 55 -7.73 -13.44 -14.58
CA GLN A 55 -8.81 -14.21 -15.20
C GLN A 55 -9.31 -15.38 -14.34
N TYR A 56 -8.97 -15.45 -13.06
CA TYR A 56 -9.35 -16.51 -12.13
C TYR A 56 -9.05 -17.92 -12.65
N PRO A 57 -7.79 -18.24 -13.01
CA PRO A 57 -7.41 -19.55 -13.52
C PRO A 57 -7.64 -20.66 -12.46
N ASP A 58 -7.84 -21.90 -12.91
CA ASP A 58 -7.80 -23.05 -12.03
C ASP A 58 -6.38 -23.18 -11.44
N LEU A 59 -6.28 -23.34 -10.12
CA LEU A 59 -5.02 -23.44 -9.38
C LEU A 59 -5.00 -24.70 -8.54
N GLU A 60 -3.88 -25.40 -8.55
CA GLU A 60 -3.61 -26.46 -7.57
C GLU A 60 -3.64 -25.88 -6.14
N GLU A 61 -4.13 -26.65 -5.18
CA GLU A 61 -4.37 -26.17 -3.80
C GLU A 61 -3.09 -25.76 -3.04
N ASP A 62 -1.93 -26.20 -3.50
CA ASP A 62 -0.62 -25.86 -2.92
C ASP A 62 -0.05 -24.53 -3.44
N ILE A 63 -0.59 -24.00 -4.55
CA ILE A 63 -0.18 -22.68 -5.07
C ILE A 63 -0.58 -21.59 -4.10
N VAL A 64 0.40 -20.74 -3.72
CA VAL A 64 0.19 -19.61 -2.82
C VAL A 64 -0.30 -18.40 -3.61
N ILE A 65 -1.32 -17.72 -3.13
CA ILE A 65 -1.83 -16.47 -3.72
C ILE A 65 -1.33 -15.30 -2.90
N LEU A 66 -0.48 -14.47 -3.50
CA LEU A 66 -0.05 -13.19 -2.93
C LEU A 66 -0.91 -12.07 -3.52
N MET A 67 -1.47 -11.24 -2.65
CA MET A 67 -2.19 -10.05 -3.06
C MET A 67 -1.41 -8.80 -2.67
N MET A 68 -1.33 -7.84 -3.58
CA MET A 68 -0.58 -6.60 -3.42
C MET A 68 -0.93 -5.86 -2.12
N GLY A 69 0.09 -5.26 -1.49
CA GLY A 69 -0.04 -4.35 -0.37
C GLY A 69 -0.48 -2.95 -0.77
N GLY A 70 -0.64 -2.05 0.20
CA GLY A 70 -0.91 -0.65 -0.12
C GLY A 70 -1.92 0.04 0.79
N GLY A 71 -2.71 0.95 0.22
CA GLY A 71 -3.73 1.71 0.94
C GLY A 71 -5.07 1.74 0.21
N ASN A 72 -5.38 0.70 -0.52
CA ASN A 72 -6.54 0.58 -1.38
C ASN A 72 -7.58 -0.44 -0.84
N TRP A 73 -7.57 -0.73 0.47
CA TRP A 73 -8.56 -1.61 1.10
C TRP A 73 -9.62 -0.81 1.85
N GLY A 74 -10.88 -1.02 1.49
CA GLY A 74 -12.06 -0.42 2.09
C GLY A 74 -12.88 0.38 1.08
N ASP A 75 -13.62 1.39 1.55
CA ASP A 75 -14.66 2.04 0.75
C ASP A 75 -14.14 2.96 -0.37
N LEU A 76 -12.85 3.30 -0.39
CA LEU A 76 -12.31 4.28 -1.35
C LEU A 76 -12.02 3.70 -2.74
N TYR A 77 -11.74 2.38 -2.84
CA TYR A 77 -11.23 1.75 -4.07
C TYR A 77 -11.93 0.40 -4.31
N GLU A 78 -13.18 0.45 -4.70
CA GLU A 78 -14.06 -0.72 -4.84
C GLU A 78 -13.53 -1.83 -5.75
N PRO A 79 -12.91 -1.59 -6.93
CA PRO A 79 -12.41 -2.67 -7.78
C PRO A 79 -11.41 -3.60 -7.08
N HIS A 80 -10.53 -3.05 -6.26
CA HIS A 80 -9.57 -3.82 -5.46
C HIS A 80 -10.25 -4.63 -4.36
N ASN A 81 -11.29 -4.09 -3.74
CA ASN A 81 -12.08 -4.80 -2.74
C ASN A 81 -12.88 -5.96 -3.35
N VAL A 82 -13.48 -5.74 -4.53
CA VAL A 82 -14.18 -6.79 -5.28
C VAL A 82 -13.22 -7.93 -5.60
N LEU A 83 -12.04 -7.62 -6.13
CA LEU A 83 -11.02 -8.64 -6.41
C LEU A 83 -10.69 -9.45 -5.15
N ARG A 84 -10.42 -8.80 -4.01
CA ARG A 84 -10.06 -9.50 -2.75
C ARG A 84 -11.16 -10.42 -2.27
N ARG A 85 -12.42 -9.95 -2.27
CA ARG A 85 -13.58 -10.79 -1.91
C ARG A 85 -13.72 -12.00 -2.81
N ASN A 86 -13.62 -11.79 -4.12
CA ASN A 86 -13.75 -12.87 -5.10
C ASN A 86 -12.62 -13.89 -4.96
N VAL A 87 -11.37 -13.45 -4.83
CA VAL A 87 -10.21 -14.36 -4.66
C VAL A 87 -10.37 -15.23 -3.43
N VAL A 88 -10.75 -14.66 -2.29
CA VAL A 88 -10.96 -15.41 -1.05
C VAL A 88 -12.09 -16.43 -1.17
N GLN A 89 -13.12 -16.15 -1.98
CA GLN A 89 -14.25 -17.05 -2.21
C GLN A 89 -13.96 -18.10 -3.28
N CYS A 90 -13.24 -17.74 -4.35
CA CYS A 90 -12.93 -18.65 -5.47
C CYS A 90 -11.84 -19.67 -5.12
N TYR A 91 -10.94 -19.35 -4.17
CA TYR A 91 -9.79 -20.20 -3.81
C TYR A 91 -9.81 -20.61 -2.33
N PRO A 92 -10.84 -21.34 -1.87
CA PRO A 92 -11.05 -21.62 -0.44
C PRO A 92 -9.98 -22.51 0.18
N ASN A 93 -9.25 -23.27 -0.62
CA ASN A 93 -8.25 -24.23 -0.18
C ASN A 93 -6.80 -23.75 -0.36
N ASN A 94 -6.57 -22.72 -1.17
CA ASN A 94 -5.24 -22.16 -1.37
C ASN A 94 -4.82 -21.30 -0.16
N ARG A 95 -3.52 -21.22 0.09
CA ARG A 95 -3.01 -20.20 1.01
C ARG A 95 -3.07 -18.83 0.35
N ILE A 96 -3.73 -17.89 1.00
CA ILE A 96 -3.81 -16.51 0.55
C ILE A 96 -3.08 -15.61 1.54
N ILE A 97 -2.20 -14.73 1.02
CA ILE A 97 -1.46 -13.74 1.81
C ILE A 97 -1.77 -12.37 1.23
N ILE A 98 -2.49 -11.55 1.98
CA ILE A 98 -2.69 -10.13 1.65
C ILE A 98 -1.54 -9.36 2.28
N LEU A 99 -0.70 -8.76 1.44
CA LEU A 99 0.49 -8.01 1.84
C LEU A 99 0.10 -6.71 2.58
N PRO A 100 1.04 -6.05 3.28
CA PRO A 100 0.73 -4.97 4.22
C PRO A 100 -0.17 -3.86 3.69
N GLN A 101 -1.35 -3.71 4.30
CA GLN A 101 -2.40 -2.76 3.93
C GLN A 101 -2.68 -1.72 5.01
N THR A 102 -3.04 -0.50 4.60
CA THR A 102 -3.83 0.43 5.42
C THR A 102 -5.31 0.27 5.10
N ILE A 103 -6.13 0.13 6.13
CA ILE A 103 -7.57 -0.12 6.02
C ILE A 103 -8.34 1.19 6.24
N TYR A 104 -9.32 1.45 5.37
CA TYR A 104 -10.25 2.58 5.53
C TYR A 104 -11.68 2.18 5.17
N TYR A 105 -12.57 2.24 6.14
CA TYR A 105 -14.01 2.14 5.96
C TYR A 105 -14.70 3.40 6.50
N GLU A 106 -15.64 3.94 5.77
CA GLU A 106 -16.48 5.06 6.22
C GLU A 106 -17.50 4.60 7.25
N GLY A 107 -18.01 3.37 7.10
CA GLY A 107 -19.04 2.82 7.94
C GLY A 107 -18.79 1.39 8.42
N ALA A 108 -19.37 1.04 9.57
CA ALA A 108 -19.23 -0.28 10.17
C ALA A 108 -19.90 -1.39 9.33
N ARG A 109 -20.95 -1.07 8.55
CA ARG A 109 -21.72 -2.03 7.76
C ARG A 109 -20.84 -2.75 6.73
N ASN A 110 -20.10 -2.00 5.91
CA ASN A 110 -19.24 -2.56 4.88
C ASN A 110 -18.09 -3.35 5.50
N ALA A 111 -17.49 -2.83 6.58
CA ALA A 111 -16.44 -3.52 7.32
C ALA A 111 -16.90 -4.89 7.86
N ARG A 112 -18.14 -4.97 8.41
CA ARG A 112 -18.71 -6.24 8.89
C ARG A 112 -19.01 -7.20 7.76
N SER A 113 -19.57 -6.69 6.66
CA SER A 113 -19.83 -7.50 5.46
C SER A 113 -18.55 -8.16 4.96
N ASP A 114 -17.48 -7.39 4.80
CA ASP A 114 -16.20 -7.91 4.36
C ASP A 114 -15.59 -8.87 5.39
N ALA A 115 -15.60 -8.53 6.68
CA ALA A 115 -15.12 -9.42 7.73
C ALA A 115 -15.84 -10.78 7.73
N ASN A 116 -17.16 -10.81 7.41
CA ASN A 116 -17.92 -12.05 7.30
C ASN A 116 -17.46 -12.96 6.14
N ILE A 117 -16.93 -12.38 5.07
CA ILE A 117 -16.34 -13.11 3.94
C ILE A 117 -14.95 -13.62 4.33
N PHE A 118 -14.06 -12.72 4.73
CA PHE A 118 -12.64 -13.02 4.95
C PHE A 118 -12.40 -14.04 6.08
N ARG A 119 -13.12 -13.95 7.21
CA ARG A 119 -12.93 -14.87 8.35
C ARG A 119 -13.28 -16.34 8.08
N LYS A 120 -14.04 -16.62 7.03
CA LYS A 120 -14.39 -18.00 6.64
C LYS A 120 -13.21 -18.74 6.04
N HIS A 121 -12.25 -18.02 5.48
CA HIS A 121 -11.10 -18.62 4.82
C HIS A 121 -10.07 -19.13 5.82
N LYS A 122 -9.79 -20.44 5.80
CA LYS A 122 -8.96 -21.13 6.81
C LYS A 122 -7.47 -20.83 6.68
N LYS A 123 -6.97 -20.59 5.45
CA LYS A 123 -5.54 -20.40 5.16
C LYS A 123 -5.23 -18.94 4.75
N LEU A 124 -5.99 -17.98 5.25
CA LEU A 124 -5.80 -16.55 4.95
C LEU A 124 -4.91 -15.88 6.00
N THR A 125 -3.86 -15.21 5.54
CA THR A 125 -3.05 -14.28 6.32
C THR A 125 -3.28 -12.86 5.82
N ILE A 126 -3.61 -11.93 6.71
CA ILE A 126 -3.78 -10.52 6.41
C ILE A 126 -2.68 -9.72 7.11
N CYS A 127 -1.90 -8.95 6.33
CA CYS A 127 -0.90 -8.06 6.88
C CYS A 127 -1.43 -6.62 6.91
N ALA A 128 -1.35 -5.98 8.07
CA ALA A 128 -1.59 -4.55 8.25
C ALA A 128 -0.24 -3.83 8.29
N ARG A 129 -0.11 -2.66 7.65
CA ARG A 129 1.14 -1.89 7.69
C ARG A 129 1.20 -0.83 8.78
N ASP A 130 0.13 -0.65 9.56
CA ASP A 130 0.06 0.27 10.70
C ASP A 130 -0.79 -0.30 11.85
N LYS A 131 -0.54 0.21 13.07
CA LYS A 131 -1.22 -0.27 14.28
C LYS A 131 -2.73 0.00 14.27
N TYR A 132 -3.19 1.06 13.58
CA TYR A 132 -4.61 1.34 13.48
C TYR A 132 -5.31 0.27 12.65
N SER A 133 -4.81 0.00 11.45
CA SER A 133 -5.32 -1.05 10.55
C SER A 133 -5.27 -2.44 11.20
N TYR A 134 -4.17 -2.76 11.90
CA TYR A 134 -4.03 -4.00 12.65
C TYR A 134 -5.13 -4.18 13.71
N ARG A 135 -5.35 -3.14 14.54
CA ARG A 135 -6.38 -3.18 15.58
C ARG A 135 -7.78 -3.23 14.98
N PHE A 136 -8.01 -2.52 13.89
CA PHE A 136 -9.28 -2.54 13.16
C PHE A 136 -9.62 -3.95 12.67
N LEU A 137 -8.71 -4.60 11.96
CA LEU A 137 -8.90 -5.96 11.46
C LEU A 137 -9.19 -6.96 12.59
N LYS A 138 -8.46 -6.85 13.71
CA LYS A 138 -8.70 -7.67 14.91
C LYS A 138 -10.08 -7.42 15.51
N ALA A 139 -10.47 -6.15 15.69
CA ALA A 139 -11.74 -5.77 16.31
C ALA A 139 -12.95 -6.25 15.51
N TYR A 140 -12.89 -6.17 14.18
CA TYR A 140 -13.96 -6.66 13.31
C TYR A 140 -13.89 -8.16 13.02
N GLY A 141 -12.83 -8.83 13.41
CA GLY A 141 -12.68 -10.28 13.21
C GLY A 141 -12.56 -10.68 11.75
N PHE A 142 -11.67 -10.02 11.00
CA PHE A 142 -11.43 -10.31 9.59
C PHE A 142 -10.79 -11.68 9.34
N GLY A 143 -10.16 -12.29 10.34
CA GLY A 143 -9.51 -13.59 10.24
C GLY A 143 -8.69 -13.90 11.48
N ASN A 144 -8.08 -15.08 11.51
CA ASN A 144 -7.32 -15.58 12.65
C ASN A 144 -5.83 -15.20 12.59
N ASP A 145 -5.24 -15.10 11.38
CA ASP A 145 -3.83 -14.75 11.17
C ASP A 145 -3.72 -13.31 10.63
N ILE A 146 -3.69 -12.35 11.56
CA ILE A 146 -3.50 -10.92 11.24
C ILE A 146 -2.13 -10.50 11.79
N ARG A 147 -1.27 -9.97 10.91
CA ARG A 147 0.11 -9.60 11.22
C ARG A 147 0.34 -8.10 11.03
N LEU A 148 1.19 -7.52 11.88
CA LEU A 148 1.67 -6.16 11.74
C LEU A 148 3.04 -6.19 11.07
N VAL A 149 3.13 -5.70 9.82
CA VAL A 149 4.34 -5.77 9.00
C VAL A 149 4.57 -4.41 8.34
N PRO A 150 5.82 -3.89 8.24
CA PRO A 150 6.08 -2.63 7.57
C PRO A 150 5.67 -2.63 6.09
N ASP A 151 5.58 -1.44 5.50
CA ASP A 151 5.30 -1.30 4.07
C ASP A 151 6.38 -2.00 3.22
N MET A 152 5.93 -2.68 2.17
CA MET A 152 6.81 -3.47 1.32
C MET A 152 7.85 -2.63 0.57
N ALA A 153 7.63 -1.33 0.38
CA ALA A 153 8.59 -0.43 -0.24
C ALA A 153 9.94 -0.38 0.52
N PHE A 154 9.96 -0.69 1.83
CA PHE A 154 11.22 -0.82 2.58
C PHE A 154 12.05 -2.07 2.24
N CYS A 155 11.53 -2.98 1.43
CA CYS A 155 12.28 -4.12 0.91
C CYS A 155 13.06 -3.81 -0.36
N ILE A 156 12.90 -2.63 -0.95
CA ILE A 156 13.60 -2.21 -2.16
C ILE A 156 15.11 -2.29 -1.95
N ASN A 157 15.80 -2.83 -2.94
CA ASN A 157 17.25 -2.79 -2.98
C ASN A 157 17.72 -1.36 -3.27
N VAL A 158 18.25 -0.69 -2.24
CA VAL A 158 18.69 0.72 -2.31
C VAL A 158 19.81 0.92 -3.33
N GLU A 159 20.69 -0.06 -3.54
CA GLU A 159 21.76 0.04 -4.52
C GLU A 159 21.22 0.15 -5.96
N GLU A 160 20.09 -0.50 -6.26
CA GLU A 160 19.41 -0.32 -7.54
C GLU A 160 18.83 1.09 -7.70
N LEU A 161 18.31 1.71 -6.62
CA LEU A 161 17.80 3.08 -6.67
C LEU A 161 18.90 4.09 -7.00
N LYS A 162 20.12 3.88 -6.48
CA LYS A 162 21.25 4.78 -6.72
C LYS A 162 21.60 4.95 -8.19
N LEU A 163 21.29 3.95 -9.02
CA LEU A 163 21.53 4.01 -10.47
C LEU A 163 20.68 5.09 -11.17
N TYR A 164 19.58 5.52 -10.55
CA TYR A 164 18.63 6.50 -11.10
C TYR A 164 18.73 7.88 -10.45
N THR A 165 19.67 8.08 -9.52
CA THR A 165 19.78 9.37 -8.82
C THR A 165 20.30 10.46 -9.74
N LYS A 166 19.78 11.68 -9.57
CA LYS A 166 20.23 12.89 -10.26
C LYS A 166 21.02 13.79 -9.33
N PRO A 167 21.86 14.69 -9.86
CA PRO A 167 22.54 15.72 -9.08
C PRO A 167 21.54 16.59 -8.30
N THR A 168 21.93 17.05 -7.11
CA THR A 168 21.07 17.91 -6.29
C THR A 168 20.93 19.31 -6.86
N LEU A 169 19.72 19.88 -6.75
CA LEU A 169 19.38 21.26 -7.09
C LEU A 169 19.70 22.24 -5.96
N ASN A 170 20.16 21.75 -4.79
CA ASN A 170 20.33 22.54 -3.55
C ASN A 170 19.05 23.22 -3.07
N LYS A 171 17.90 22.65 -3.34
CA LYS A 171 16.58 23.09 -2.92
C LYS A 171 15.88 22.03 -2.05
N ASP A 172 14.83 22.45 -1.36
CA ASP A 172 13.91 21.55 -0.68
C ASP A 172 12.72 21.23 -1.59
N LEU A 173 12.01 20.12 -1.30
CA LEU A 173 10.81 19.72 -2.01
C LEU A 173 9.62 19.75 -1.08
N LEU A 174 8.59 20.49 -1.45
CA LEU A 174 7.25 20.30 -0.94
C LEU A 174 6.53 19.30 -1.84
N PHE A 175 6.50 18.03 -1.40
CA PHE A 175 5.86 16.96 -2.12
C PHE A 175 4.38 16.86 -1.75
N LYS A 176 3.54 17.59 -2.48
CA LYS A 176 2.15 17.90 -2.15
C LYS A 176 1.16 17.14 -3.01
N ARG A 177 0.30 16.34 -2.37
CA ARG A 177 -0.86 15.71 -3.04
C ARG A 177 -1.82 16.74 -3.60
N ILE A 178 -2.21 16.54 -4.86
CA ILE A 178 -3.22 17.36 -5.54
C ILE A 178 -4.56 16.64 -5.72
N ASP A 179 -4.62 15.34 -5.39
CA ASP A 179 -5.81 14.50 -5.52
C ASP A 179 -6.82 14.63 -4.35
N LYS A 180 -7.86 13.79 -4.36
CA LYS A 180 -8.95 13.80 -3.35
C LYS A 180 -8.52 13.57 -1.90
N GLU A 181 -7.31 13.07 -1.66
CA GLU A 181 -6.73 12.91 -0.31
C GLU A 181 -5.90 14.13 0.12
N LYS A 182 -5.98 15.26 -0.60
CA LYS A 182 -5.25 16.50 -0.26
C LYS A 182 -5.60 17.02 1.13
N THR A 183 -4.62 17.65 1.79
CA THR A 183 -4.78 18.34 3.07
C THR A 183 -4.30 19.78 2.96
N ASP A 184 -4.75 20.60 3.89
CA ASP A 184 -4.24 21.95 4.05
C ASP A 184 -2.79 21.96 4.54
N THR A 185 -1.96 22.80 3.95
CA THR A 185 -0.51 22.81 4.12
C THR A 185 0.05 24.09 4.73
N HIS A 186 -0.79 24.93 5.37
CA HIS A 186 -0.35 26.20 5.99
C HIS A 186 0.79 26.09 7.02
N ILE A 187 1.14 24.86 7.45
CA ILE A 187 2.27 24.61 8.37
C ILE A 187 3.63 24.79 7.69
N ILE A 188 3.68 24.84 6.38
CA ILE A 188 4.90 24.68 5.60
C ILE A 188 5.69 25.97 5.52
N ASP A 189 5.02 27.12 5.58
CA ASP A 189 5.62 28.45 5.45
C ASP A 189 6.72 28.76 6.48
N HIS A 190 6.81 27.95 7.54
CA HIS A 190 7.81 28.08 8.60
C HIS A 190 9.01 27.12 8.45
N ILE A 191 8.99 26.16 7.50
CA ILE A 191 9.98 25.08 7.46
C ILE A 191 11.05 25.31 6.41
N SER A 192 10.67 25.81 5.26
CA SER A 192 11.57 26.13 4.17
C SER A 192 11.11 27.38 3.44
N LYS A 193 12.07 28.23 3.04
CA LYS A 193 11.81 29.47 2.28
C LYS A 193 12.08 29.30 0.78
N ASP A 194 12.85 28.26 0.41
CA ASP A 194 13.22 27.97 -0.98
C ASP A 194 12.92 26.50 -1.27
N TYR A 195 11.74 26.24 -1.78
CA TYR A 195 11.29 24.90 -2.12
C TYR A 195 10.51 24.88 -3.44
N ASP A 196 10.68 23.80 -4.18
CA ASP A 196 9.83 23.50 -5.30
C ASP A 196 8.56 22.73 -4.83
N ILE A 197 7.44 22.96 -5.51
CA ILE A 197 6.20 22.24 -5.23
C ILE A 197 5.98 21.22 -6.34
N ASN A 198 5.94 19.94 -6.01
CA ASN A 198 5.65 18.86 -6.95
C ASN A 198 4.74 17.81 -6.33
N ASP A 199 4.15 17.00 -7.17
CA ASP A 199 3.54 15.72 -6.87
C ASP A 199 4.16 14.63 -7.74
N TRP A 200 3.73 13.35 -7.57
CA TRP A 200 4.14 12.33 -8.52
C TRP A 200 3.87 12.81 -9.94
N PRO A 201 4.81 12.62 -10.86
CA PRO A 201 4.54 12.91 -12.24
C PRO A 201 3.34 12.05 -12.67
N LEU A 202 2.18 12.69 -12.69
CA LEU A 202 1.00 12.15 -13.33
C LEU A 202 1.28 12.38 -14.81
N TYR A 203 1.68 11.34 -15.47
CA TYR A 203 1.71 11.37 -16.93
C TYR A 203 0.27 11.57 -17.35
N GLY A 204 0.03 12.68 -18.02
CA GLY A 204 -1.26 12.97 -18.61
C GLY A 204 -1.63 11.95 -19.68
N GLU A 205 -2.60 12.29 -20.52
CA GLU A 205 -3.04 11.49 -21.67
C GLU A 205 -1.90 11.07 -22.61
N GLU A 206 -0.72 11.72 -22.49
CA GLU A 206 0.50 11.48 -23.27
C GLU A 206 1.45 10.41 -22.67
N ASP A 207 1.08 9.71 -21.58
CA ASP A 207 1.90 8.61 -21.09
C ASP A 207 1.85 7.41 -22.03
N SER A 208 2.77 7.40 -22.98
CA SER A 208 2.85 6.36 -24.00
C SER A 208 2.97 4.94 -23.44
N GLN A 209 3.58 4.78 -22.24
CA GLN A 209 3.73 3.48 -21.61
C GLN A 209 2.41 3.00 -20.99
N LEU A 210 1.70 3.87 -20.31
CA LEU A 210 0.40 3.53 -19.72
C LEU A 210 -0.66 3.34 -20.81
N THR A 211 -0.65 4.19 -21.84
CA THR A 211 -1.50 4.04 -23.01
C THR A 211 -1.26 2.71 -23.73
N TYR A 212 0.00 2.32 -23.92
CA TYR A 212 0.33 1.03 -24.51
C TYR A 212 -0.15 -0.14 -23.65
N LEU A 213 0.08 -0.07 -22.33
CA LEU A 213 -0.38 -1.09 -21.39
C LEU A 213 -1.90 -1.26 -21.42
N TYR A 214 -2.64 -0.15 -21.41
CA TYR A 214 -4.11 -0.19 -21.50
C TYR A 214 -4.59 -0.70 -22.87
N GLY A 215 -3.91 -0.38 -23.96
CA GLY A 215 -4.20 -0.95 -25.25
C GLY A 215 -4.07 -2.49 -25.28
N LEU A 216 -3.06 -3.04 -24.62
CA LEU A 216 -2.93 -4.49 -24.48
C LEU A 216 -4.07 -5.09 -23.64
N ILE A 217 -4.48 -4.40 -22.57
CA ILE A 217 -5.60 -4.84 -21.71
C ILE A 217 -6.92 -4.83 -22.49
N GLU A 218 -7.22 -3.77 -23.23
CA GLU A 218 -8.41 -3.64 -24.06
C GLU A 218 -8.48 -4.72 -25.15
N LEU A 219 -7.34 -5.05 -25.76
CA LEU A 219 -7.20 -6.14 -26.73
C LEU A 219 -7.21 -7.54 -26.09
N LYS A 220 -7.38 -7.64 -24.78
CA LYS A 220 -7.35 -8.90 -24.00
C LYS A 220 -6.05 -9.70 -24.14
N LYS A 221 -4.95 -9.02 -24.40
CA LYS A 221 -3.61 -9.59 -24.48
C LYS A 221 -2.98 -9.65 -23.08
N TRP A 222 -3.62 -10.41 -22.18
CA TRP A 222 -3.32 -10.42 -20.74
C TRP A 222 -1.86 -10.71 -20.44
N LYS A 223 -1.30 -11.77 -21.04
CA LYS A 223 0.10 -12.15 -20.83
C LYS A 223 1.06 -11.06 -21.31
N GLU A 224 0.83 -10.50 -22.51
CA GLU A 224 1.66 -9.41 -23.05
C GLU A 224 1.58 -8.15 -22.16
N ALA A 225 0.39 -7.84 -21.62
CA ALA A 225 0.20 -6.74 -20.68
C ALA A 225 0.97 -6.95 -19.38
N ASP A 226 0.89 -8.15 -18.80
CA ASP A 226 1.59 -8.50 -17.56
C ASP A 226 3.12 -8.51 -17.77
N ASP A 227 3.62 -9.09 -18.86
CA ASP A 227 5.04 -9.07 -19.22
C ASP A 227 5.58 -7.65 -19.44
N TYR A 228 4.82 -6.81 -20.12
CA TYR A 228 5.17 -5.39 -20.33
C TYR A 228 5.17 -4.61 -19.00
N ALA A 229 4.17 -4.82 -18.16
CA ALA A 229 4.06 -4.16 -16.88
C ALA A 229 5.23 -4.47 -15.94
N VAL A 230 5.66 -5.74 -15.89
CA VAL A 230 6.79 -6.19 -15.06
C VAL A 230 8.14 -5.68 -15.58
N ASN A 231 8.37 -5.84 -16.91
CA ASN A 231 9.71 -5.68 -17.48
C ASN A 231 9.99 -4.24 -17.96
N THR A 232 8.95 -3.43 -18.20
CA THR A 232 9.09 -2.09 -18.76
C THR A 232 8.44 -1.03 -17.88
N TYR A 233 7.15 -1.19 -17.59
CA TYR A 233 6.39 -0.17 -16.84
C TYR A 233 6.90 0.03 -15.41
N LEU A 234 7.02 -1.04 -14.62
CA LEU A 234 7.49 -0.97 -13.23
C LEU A 234 8.86 -0.31 -13.10
N PRO A 235 9.95 -0.76 -13.79
CA PRO A 235 11.25 -0.14 -13.61
C PRO A 235 11.29 1.32 -14.02
N ASN A 236 10.56 1.71 -15.08
CA ASN A 236 10.48 3.10 -15.50
C ASN A 236 9.74 3.99 -14.49
N ARG A 237 8.67 3.51 -13.87
CA ARG A 237 7.97 4.26 -12.80
C ARG A 237 8.84 4.48 -11.59
N VAL A 238 9.55 3.45 -11.14
CA VAL A 238 10.51 3.56 -10.04
C VAL A 238 11.60 4.57 -10.37
N LYS A 239 12.19 4.48 -11.58
CA LYS A 239 13.20 5.43 -12.07
C LYS A 239 12.73 6.87 -11.97
N VAL A 240 11.54 7.17 -12.50
CA VAL A 240 10.97 8.52 -12.48
C VAL A 240 10.79 9.05 -11.06
N GLY A 241 10.30 8.22 -10.14
CA GLY A 241 10.19 8.60 -8.73
C GLY A 241 11.55 8.92 -8.08
N VAL A 242 12.56 8.09 -8.37
CA VAL A 242 13.92 8.30 -7.86
C VAL A 242 14.55 9.56 -8.45
N GLU A 243 14.44 9.75 -9.77
CA GLU A 243 14.96 10.95 -10.45
C GLU A 243 14.35 12.23 -9.88
N LEU A 244 13.05 12.24 -9.56
CA LEU A 244 12.41 13.39 -8.92
C LEU A 244 12.95 13.63 -7.51
N ILE A 245 12.82 12.65 -6.62
CA ILE A 245 13.13 12.85 -5.19
C ILE A 245 14.63 13.08 -4.95
N SER A 246 15.50 12.41 -5.71
CA SER A 246 16.95 12.47 -5.49
C SER A 246 17.54 13.87 -5.65
N GLN A 247 16.92 14.73 -6.44
CA GLN A 247 17.37 16.08 -6.73
C GLN A 247 17.26 17.06 -5.54
N TYR A 248 16.55 16.69 -4.47
CA TYR A 248 16.28 17.57 -3.35
C TYR A 248 17.04 17.15 -2.10
N ASN A 249 17.40 18.12 -1.26
CA ASN A 249 18.11 17.90 0.00
C ASN A 249 17.15 17.43 1.10
N LYS A 250 16.03 18.10 1.21
CA LYS A 250 14.96 17.87 2.19
C LYS A 250 13.62 17.67 1.47
N VAL A 251 12.80 16.78 2.01
CA VAL A 251 11.47 16.49 1.47
C VAL A 251 10.40 16.67 2.53
N ILE A 252 9.47 17.56 2.28
CA ILE A 252 8.27 17.78 3.10
C ILE A 252 7.11 17.12 2.36
N SER A 253 6.52 16.06 2.91
CA SER A 253 5.58 15.22 2.15
C SER A 253 4.30 14.90 2.90
N ASN A 254 3.16 15.08 2.22
CA ASN A 254 1.88 14.50 2.63
C ASN A 254 1.55 13.18 1.88
N ARG A 255 2.48 12.68 1.05
CA ARG A 255 2.43 11.32 0.46
C ARG A 255 3.31 10.37 1.24
N LEU A 256 2.73 9.27 1.74
CA LEU A 256 3.47 8.25 2.49
C LEU A 256 4.66 7.71 1.69
N HIS A 257 4.45 7.34 0.43
CA HIS A 257 5.53 6.75 -0.38
C HIS A 257 6.54 7.79 -0.89
N GLY A 258 6.17 9.07 -0.97
CA GLY A 258 7.13 10.16 -1.14
C GLY A 258 8.09 10.23 0.05
N ALA A 259 7.56 10.13 1.26
CA ALA A 259 8.38 10.06 2.47
C ALA A 259 9.22 8.76 2.54
N ILE A 260 8.65 7.60 2.22
CA ILE A 260 9.39 6.32 2.24
C ILE A 260 10.54 6.35 1.23
N LEU A 261 10.31 6.78 -0.01
CA LEU A 261 11.37 6.88 -1.01
C LEU A 261 12.47 7.85 -0.57
N SER A 262 12.09 8.98 0.04
CA SER A 262 13.04 9.95 0.58
C SER A 262 13.91 9.34 1.70
N ILE A 263 13.31 8.53 2.58
CA ILE A 263 14.04 7.78 3.62
C ILE A 263 15.04 6.80 2.99
N LEU A 264 14.61 6.04 1.98
CA LEU A 264 15.48 5.08 1.26
C LEU A 264 16.64 5.77 0.54
N LEU A 265 16.46 7.03 0.13
CA LEU A 265 17.50 7.88 -0.49
C LEU A 265 18.30 8.71 0.54
N ASP A 266 18.16 8.42 1.84
CA ASP A 266 18.84 9.09 2.97
C ASP A 266 18.62 10.61 3.04
N LYS A 267 17.44 11.09 2.61
CA LYS A 267 17.04 12.50 2.69
C LYS A 267 16.52 12.86 4.08
N GLU A 268 16.57 14.14 4.44
CA GLU A 268 15.82 14.66 5.58
C GLU A 268 14.34 14.79 5.23
N VAL A 269 13.45 14.21 6.06
CA VAL A 269 12.04 14.03 5.70
C VAL A 269 11.12 14.61 6.77
N TYR A 270 10.19 15.45 6.34
CA TYR A 270 9.11 15.99 7.15
C TYR A 270 7.78 15.46 6.65
N ILE A 271 7.12 14.65 7.47
CA ILE A 271 5.86 13.99 7.11
C ILE A 271 4.70 14.84 7.60
N ILE A 272 3.81 15.22 6.68
CA ILE A 272 2.51 15.85 6.97
C ILE A 272 1.43 14.79 6.86
N ASP A 273 0.41 14.86 7.73
CA ASP A 273 -0.68 13.91 7.67
C ASP A 273 -1.59 14.14 6.46
N ASN A 274 -2.26 13.10 6.02
CA ASN A 274 -3.33 13.20 5.02
C ASN A 274 -4.69 13.38 5.71
N SER A 275 -5.77 13.57 4.93
CA SER A 275 -7.12 13.88 5.42
C SER A 275 -7.66 12.90 6.48
N TYR A 276 -7.24 11.65 6.46
CA TYR A 276 -7.66 10.62 7.42
C TYR A 276 -6.52 10.04 8.29
N GLY A 277 -5.29 10.71 8.30
CA GLY A 277 -4.16 10.48 9.20
C GLY A 277 -3.41 9.17 9.02
N LYS A 278 -3.38 8.66 7.82
CA LYS A 278 -2.61 7.48 7.39
C LYS A 278 -1.12 7.64 7.66
N ASN A 279 -0.59 8.83 7.36
CA ASN A 279 0.83 9.11 7.47
C ASN A 279 1.27 9.16 8.93
N SER A 280 0.52 9.83 9.81
CA SER A 280 0.82 9.88 11.24
C SER A 280 0.70 8.51 11.90
N GLN A 281 -0.25 7.66 11.50
CA GLN A 281 -0.37 6.30 12.01
C GLN A 281 0.83 5.44 11.61
N TYR A 282 1.27 5.56 10.35
CA TYR A 282 2.45 4.87 9.87
C TYR A 282 3.71 5.34 10.61
N PHE A 283 3.92 6.67 10.71
CA PHE A 283 5.03 7.25 11.45
C PHE A 283 5.09 6.74 12.90
N LYS A 284 3.98 6.81 13.63
CA LYS A 284 3.88 6.34 15.02
C LYS A 284 4.12 4.85 15.17
N THR A 285 3.90 4.07 14.11
CA THR A 285 4.10 2.63 14.13
C THR A 285 5.56 2.25 13.90
N TRP A 286 6.25 2.89 12.95
CA TRP A 286 7.54 2.42 12.44
C TRP A 286 8.66 3.46 12.41
N LEU A 287 8.34 4.77 12.37
CA LEU A 287 9.32 5.81 12.09
C LEU A 287 9.68 6.67 13.31
N THR A 288 9.04 6.45 14.45
CA THR A 288 9.38 7.16 15.68
C THR A 288 10.83 6.87 16.09
N GLY A 289 11.64 7.93 16.24
CA GLY A 289 13.06 7.82 16.60
C GLY A 289 14.01 7.54 15.44
N VAL A 290 13.50 7.43 14.21
CA VAL A 290 14.35 7.33 13.01
C VAL A 290 15.02 8.68 12.76
N LYS A 291 16.35 8.72 12.63
CA LYS A 291 17.10 9.94 12.31
C LYS A 291 16.62 10.56 10.99
N LYS A 292 16.65 11.88 10.91
CA LYS A 292 16.22 12.67 9.74
C LYS A 292 14.74 12.51 9.36
N VAL A 293 13.89 11.88 10.20
CA VAL A 293 12.47 11.69 9.90
C VAL A 293 11.61 12.35 10.98
N HIS A 294 10.80 13.31 10.59
CA HIS A 294 10.02 14.17 11.47
C HIS A 294 8.54 14.12 11.12
N LEU A 295 7.67 14.11 12.13
CA LEU A 295 6.22 14.28 11.93
C LEU A 295 5.82 15.71 12.23
N LEU A 296 5.25 16.40 11.25
CA LEU A 296 4.62 17.69 11.42
C LEU A 296 3.15 17.48 11.79
N SER A 297 2.78 17.80 13.02
CA SER A 297 1.39 17.71 13.44
C SER A 297 0.72 19.08 13.39
N THR A 298 -0.36 19.18 12.63
CA THR A 298 -1.36 20.24 12.82
C THR A 298 -2.11 19.93 14.09
N SER A 299 -1.91 20.72 15.14
CA SER A 299 -2.64 20.80 16.41
C SER A 299 -3.65 19.68 16.81
N HIS A 300 -3.80 19.53 18.10
CA HIS A 300 -4.51 18.56 18.93
C HIS A 300 -5.93 18.07 18.52
N SER A 301 -6.63 18.69 17.59
CA SER A 301 -8.04 18.40 17.28
C SER A 301 -8.28 17.08 16.51
N LEU A 302 -7.43 16.72 15.59
CA LEU A 302 -7.60 15.53 14.75
C LEU A 302 -7.35 14.19 15.51
N ASN A 303 -6.56 14.23 16.57
CA ASN A 303 -6.29 13.02 17.38
C ASN A 303 -7.46 12.60 18.27
N LEU A 304 -8.29 13.56 18.72
CA LEU A 304 -9.44 13.30 19.60
C LEU A 304 -10.59 12.64 18.82
N ASP A 305 -10.91 13.19 17.66
CA ASP A 305 -12.01 12.72 16.81
C ASP A 305 -11.78 11.27 16.32
N ARG A 306 -10.53 10.89 16.05
CA ARG A 306 -10.15 9.53 15.65
C ARG A 306 -10.13 8.52 16.76
N LYS A 307 -9.65 8.90 17.95
CA LYS A 307 -9.75 8.04 19.14
C LYS A 307 -11.22 7.77 19.46
N ILE A 308 -12.07 8.79 19.34
CA ILE A 308 -13.51 8.68 19.55
C ILE A 308 -14.14 7.78 18.47
N ARG A 309 -13.84 7.96 17.18
CA ARG A 309 -14.34 7.08 16.11
C ARG A 309 -13.91 5.63 16.30
N PHE A 310 -12.64 5.38 16.59
CA PHE A 310 -12.16 4.02 16.86
C PHE A 310 -12.85 3.41 18.09
N PHE A 311 -13.01 4.19 19.17
CA PHE A 311 -13.67 3.76 20.38
C PHE A 311 -15.15 3.46 20.14
N ILE A 312 -15.84 4.29 19.37
CA ILE A 312 -17.24 4.07 18.94
C ILE A 312 -17.34 2.80 18.07
N TYR A 313 -16.45 2.62 17.08
CA TYR A 313 -16.42 1.41 16.27
C TYR A 313 -16.14 0.16 17.09
N TYR A 314 -15.21 0.24 18.03
CA TYR A 314 -14.88 -0.86 18.94
C TYR A 314 -16.08 -1.24 19.84
N ILE A 315 -16.75 -0.26 20.43
CA ILE A 315 -17.94 -0.47 21.26
C ILE A 315 -19.08 -1.06 20.43
N LEU A 316 -19.36 -0.51 19.24
CA LEU A 316 -20.40 -1.02 18.36
C LEU A 316 -20.11 -2.47 17.94
N SER A 317 -18.85 -2.82 17.67
CA SER A 317 -18.46 -4.20 17.35
C SER A 317 -18.64 -5.15 18.54
N MET A 318 -18.44 -4.68 19.79
CA MET A 318 -18.66 -5.46 21.00
C MET A 318 -20.17 -5.64 21.31
N VAL A 319 -20.94 -4.58 21.17
CA VAL A 319 -22.40 -4.61 21.41
C VAL A 319 -23.08 -5.61 20.49
N ASP A 320 -22.69 -5.66 19.21
CA ASP A 320 -23.26 -6.61 18.25
C ASP A 320 -22.83 -8.06 18.49
N ARG A 321 -21.63 -8.29 19.07
CA ARG A 321 -21.23 -9.64 19.53
C ARG A 321 -22.09 -10.13 20.69
N ILE A 322 -22.52 -9.19 21.55
CA ILE A 322 -23.36 -9.50 22.71
C ILE A 322 -24.82 -9.71 22.28
N ILE A 323 -25.33 -8.91 21.32
CA ILE A 323 -26.72 -8.99 20.85
C ILE A 323 -26.89 -10.11 19.82
N GLY A 324 -25.92 -10.30 18.91
CA GLY A 324 -25.95 -11.36 17.88
C GLY A 324 -25.70 -12.77 18.41
N GLY A 325 -25.27 -12.93 19.66
CA GLY A 325 -25.11 -14.22 20.34
C GLY A 325 -26.38 -14.72 21.06
N LYS A 326 -27.53 -14.05 20.89
CA LYS A 326 -28.81 -14.43 21.52
C LYS A 326 -29.89 -14.85 20.52
N SER A 327 -29.53 -15.21 19.30
CA SER A 327 -30.45 -15.81 18.33
C SER A 327 -29.90 -17.16 17.87
N GLU A 328 -30.00 -18.17 18.72
CA GLU A 328 -30.16 -19.59 18.42
C GLU A 328 -31.34 -20.11 19.22
#